data_14e80891ccce33c2e4a66d25ddc1da53
#
_entry.id   14e80891ccce33c2e4a66d25ddc1da53
#
_cell.length_a   1.000
_cell.length_b   1.000
_cell.length_c   1.000
_cell.angle_alpha   90.00
_cell.angle_beta   90.00
_cell.angle_gamma   90.00
#
_symmetry.space_group_name_H-M   'P 1'
#
loop_
_entity.id
_entity.type
_entity.pdbx_description
1 polymer ?
#
loop_
_entity_poly.entity_id
_entity_poly.type
_entity_poly.pdbx_seq_one_letter_code
_entity_poly.pdbx_strand_id
1 'polypeptide(L)'
;EGIRGVESYRATNFPTQLGLGHTWNRELIRQVGLITGREARMLGYTNVYAPILDVGRDQRWGRYEEVYGESPYLVAELGIEMVRGMQHNHQVAATGKHFVAYSNNKGAREGMARVDPQMSPREVEMIHVYPFKRVIKEAGLLGVMSSYNDYDGVPIQGSYYWLTTRLRGEMGFRGYVVSDSDAVEYLYTKHGTAKDMKEAVRQSVEAGLNVRCTFRSPDSYVLPLRELVKEGGLSEEVINDRVRDILRVKFLVGLFDTPYQTDLKGADEEVEKKENEEVAL
;
A
#
# COMPACT_ATOMS: atom_id res chain seq x y z
N GLU A 1 -3.53 3.05 -8.97
CA GLU A 1 -3.60 1.61 -8.71
C GLU A 1 -2.61 0.85 -9.61
N GLY A 2 -2.34 -0.43 -9.32
CA GLY A 2 -1.37 -1.21 -10.05
C GLY A 2 -1.58 -2.73 -9.94
N ILE A 3 -2.80 -3.16 -9.67
CA ILE A 3 -3.14 -4.60 -9.45
C ILE A 3 -3.21 -5.42 -10.73
N ARG A 4 -3.31 -4.76 -11.88
CA ARG A 4 -3.34 -5.39 -13.23
C ARG A 4 -2.38 -4.66 -14.19
N GLY A 5 -1.22 -4.23 -13.72
CA GLY A 5 -0.40 -3.23 -14.38
C GLY A 5 -0.80 -1.82 -13.91
N VAL A 6 -0.14 -0.78 -14.43
CA VAL A 6 -0.49 0.59 -14.06
C VAL A 6 -1.83 0.98 -14.70
N GLU A 7 -2.78 1.47 -13.90
CA GLU A 7 -4.09 1.90 -14.40
C GLU A 7 -3.98 3.25 -15.11
N SER A 8 -3.56 3.21 -16.36
CA SER A 8 -3.43 4.37 -17.22
C SER A 8 -3.80 4.03 -18.66
N TYR A 9 -4.12 5.07 -19.45
CA TYR A 9 -4.48 4.90 -20.85
C TYR A 9 -3.35 4.22 -21.62
N ARG A 10 -3.67 3.18 -22.37
CA ARG A 10 -2.76 2.39 -23.22
C ARG A 10 -1.68 1.58 -22.46
N ALA A 11 -1.62 1.65 -21.14
CA ALA A 11 -0.71 0.80 -20.37
C ALA A 11 -1.12 -0.67 -20.46
N THR A 12 -0.14 -1.56 -20.34
CA THR A 12 -0.35 -3.01 -20.41
C THR A 12 -1.28 -3.50 -19.28
N ASN A 13 -2.35 -4.19 -19.65
CA ASN A 13 -3.29 -4.75 -18.72
C ASN A 13 -3.03 -6.25 -18.53
N PHE A 14 -2.56 -6.61 -17.36
CA PHE A 14 -2.27 -8.00 -16.97
C PHE A 14 -3.51 -8.70 -16.40
N PRO A 15 -3.51 -10.05 -16.32
CA PRO A 15 -4.50 -10.77 -15.54
C PRO A 15 -4.59 -10.29 -14.09
N THR A 16 -5.70 -10.59 -13.40
CA THR A 16 -5.81 -10.34 -11.96
C THR A 16 -4.70 -11.02 -11.18
N GLN A 17 -4.37 -10.52 -9.99
CA GLN A 17 -3.37 -11.20 -9.15
C GLN A 17 -3.74 -12.67 -8.86
N LEU A 18 -5.03 -12.99 -8.78
CA LEU A 18 -5.48 -14.38 -8.63
C LEU A 18 -5.11 -15.22 -9.85
N GLY A 19 -5.33 -14.70 -11.07
CA GLY A 19 -4.88 -15.35 -12.30
C GLY A 19 -3.37 -15.52 -12.34
N LEU A 20 -2.61 -14.46 -12.02
CA LEU A 20 -1.16 -14.52 -11.92
C LEU A 20 -0.69 -15.52 -10.86
N GLY A 21 -1.40 -15.62 -9.73
CA GLY A 21 -1.12 -16.58 -8.66
C GLY A 21 -1.22 -18.03 -9.09
N HIS A 22 -2.14 -18.35 -10.01
CA HIS A 22 -2.32 -19.69 -10.54
C HIS A 22 -1.18 -20.15 -11.47
N THR A 23 -0.35 -19.24 -11.95
CA THR A 23 0.82 -19.59 -12.77
C THR A 23 1.93 -20.25 -11.96
N TRP A 24 2.02 -19.99 -10.66
CA TRP A 24 3.12 -20.41 -9.77
C TRP A 24 4.51 -20.01 -10.31
N ASN A 25 4.56 -19.06 -11.25
CA ASN A 25 5.77 -18.68 -11.98
C ASN A 25 6.34 -17.37 -11.44
N ARG A 26 7.34 -17.47 -10.58
CA ARG A 26 8.01 -16.32 -9.96
C ARG A 26 8.68 -15.39 -10.98
N GLU A 27 9.29 -15.96 -12.03
CA GLU A 27 9.96 -15.18 -13.07
C GLU A 27 8.95 -14.36 -13.88
N LEU A 28 7.82 -14.96 -14.24
CA LEU A 28 6.73 -14.25 -14.90
C LEU A 28 6.24 -13.06 -14.04
N ILE A 29 6.03 -13.26 -12.74
CA ILE A 29 5.60 -12.17 -11.84
C ILE A 29 6.65 -11.07 -11.76
N ARG A 30 7.93 -11.42 -11.78
CA ARG A 30 9.01 -10.42 -11.83
C ARG A 30 8.97 -9.59 -13.12
N GLN A 31 8.70 -10.23 -14.27
CA GLN A 31 8.55 -9.54 -15.56
C GLN A 31 7.33 -8.62 -15.56
N VAL A 32 6.18 -9.07 -15.06
CA VAL A 32 4.98 -8.23 -14.85
C VAL A 32 5.32 -7.01 -14.01
N GLY A 33 6.05 -7.20 -12.91
CA GLY A 33 6.51 -6.09 -12.06
C GLY A 33 7.45 -5.12 -12.78
N LEU A 34 8.41 -5.64 -13.57
CA LEU A 34 9.33 -4.82 -14.36
C LEU A 34 8.60 -3.93 -15.36
N ILE A 35 7.63 -4.49 -16.10
CA ILE A 35 6.83 -3.76 -17.07
C ILE A 35 5.97 -2.72 -16.35
N THR A 36 5.24 -3.11 -15.31
CA THR A 36 4.40 -2.19 -14.51
C THR A 36 5.21 -1.01 -13.97
N GLY A 37 6.39 -1.26 -13.42
CA GLY A 37 7.25 -0.21 -12.88
C GLY A 37 7.80 0.71 -13.96
N ARG A 38 8.20 0.16 -15.11
CA ARG A 38 8.74 0.92 -16.25
C ARG A 38 7.67 1.80 -16.89
N GLU A 39 6.51 1.26 -17.21
CA GLU A 39 5.38 2.03 -17.73
C GLU A 39 4.95 3.12 -16.76
N ALA A 40 4.82 2.81 -15.47
CA ALA A 40 4.50 3.80 -14.45
C ALA A 40 5.51 4.95 -14.43
N ARG A 41 6.81 4.66 -14.44
CA ARG A 41 7.86 5.69 -14.46
C ARG A 41 7.79 6.56 -15.71
N MET A 42 7.63 5.96 -16.89
CA MET A 42 7.54 6.67 -18.16
C MET A 42 6.29 7.55 -18.25
N LEU A 43 5.20 7.13 -17.63
CA LEU A 43 3.96 7.92 -17.50
C LEU A 43 4.01 8.99 -16.40
N GLY A 44 5.14 9.13 -15.69
CA GLY A 44 5.34 10.14 -14.66
C GLY A 44 4.87 9.75 -13.26
N TYR A 45 4.43 8.50 -13.05
CA TYR A 45 4.12 8.00 -11.71
C TYR A 45 5.40 7.67 -10.95
N THR A 46 5.38 7.90 -9.64
CA THR A 46 6.53 7.70 -8.76
C THR A 46 6.29 6.65 -7.70
N ASN A 47 5.04 6.28 -7.50
CA ASN A 47 4.62 5.17 -6.65
C ASN A 47 3.41 4.46 -7.27
N VAL A 48 3.28 3.18 -6.99
CA VAL A 48 2.19 2.33 -7.48
C VAL A 48 1.59 1.57 -6.29
N TYR A 49 0.25 1.60 -6.16
CA TYR A 49 -0.47 0.90 -5.10
C TYR A 49 -0.68 -0.57 -5.46
N ALA A 50 0.41 -1.31 -5.39
CA ALA A 50 0.54 -2.76 -5.60
C ALA A 50 1.89 -3.24 -5.02
N PRO A 51 2.06 -4.55 -4.74
CA PRO A 51 1.09 -5.64 -4.85
C PRO A 51 0.09 -5.71 -3.69
N ILE A 52 -1.03 -6.43 -3.92
CA ILE A 52 -1.91 -6.88 -2.84
C ILE A 52 -1.24 -8.06 -2.14
N LEU A 53 -0.98 -7.91 -0.83
CA LEU A 53 -0.35 -8.92 0.02
C LEU A 53 -1.34 -9.54 1.00
N ASP A 54 -2.64 -9.24 0.84
CA ASP A 54 -3.71 -9.95 1.53
C ASP A 54 -3.72 -11.42 1.13
N VAL A 55 -4.12 -12.28 2.06
CA VAL A 55 -4.21 -13.73 1.84
C VAL A 55 -5.67 -14.13 1.73
N GLY A 56 -6.06 -14.75 0.63
CA GLY A 56 -7.43 -15.14 0.34
C GLY A 56 -7.89 -16.35 1.13
N ARG A 57 -8.28 -16.18 2.39
CA ARG A 57 -8.75 -17.28 3.25
C ARG A 57 -10.23 -17.63 3.09
N ASP A 58 -11.01 -16.70 2.53
CA ASP A 58 -12.44 -16.90 2.31
C ASP A 58 -12.89 -16.19 1.02
N GLN A 59 -13.47 -16.94 0.10
CA GLN A 59 -13.92 -16.44 -1.20
C GLN A 59 -15.14 -15.50 -1.11
N ARG A 60 -15.79 -15.41 0.04
CA ARG A 60 -16.85 -14.42 0.29
C ARG A 60 -16.35 -13.00 0.45
N TRP A 61 -15.03 -12.83 0.69
CA TRP A 61 -14.42 -11.52 0.71
C TRP A 61 -14.47 -10.87 -0.68
N GLY A 62 -15.09 -9.68 -0.79
CA GLY A 62 -15.42 -9.03 -2.07
C GLY A 62 -14.21 -8.60 -2.93
N ARG A 63 -12.98 -8.74 -2.42
CA ARG A 63 -11.73 -8.42 -3.14
C ARG A 63 -10.86 -9.66 -3.38
N TYR A 64 -11.47 -10.84 -3.35
CA TYR A 64 -10.74 -12.10 -3.47
C TYR A 64 -9.97 -12.24 -4.80
N GLU A 65 -10.45 -11.67 -5.89
CA GLU A 65 -9.76 -11.65 -7.18
C GLU A 65 -8.42 -10.87 -7.19
N GLU A 66 -8.25 -9.98 -6.20
CA GLU A 66 -7.08 -9.12 -6.13
C GLU A 66 -5.87 -9.82 -5.45
N VAL A 67 -6.04 -10.97 -4.80
CA VAL A 67 -4.97 -11.66 -4.08
C VAL A 67 -4.29 -12.73 -4.92
N TYR A 68 -3.03 -13.07 -4.63
CA TYR A 68 -2.32 -14.15 -5.32
C TYR A 68 -2.85 -15.56 -4.96
N GLY A 69 -3.61 -15.71 -3.88
CA GLY A 69 -4.18 -17.00 -3.46
C GLY A 69 -4.32 -17.13 -1.95
N GLU A 70 -4.50 -18.38 -1.51
CA GLU A 70 -4.84 -18.76 -0.14
C GLU A 70 -3.62 -19.07 0.75
N SER A 71 -2.45 -19.28 0.14
CA SER A 71 -1.23 -19.63 0.84
C SER A 71 -0.42 -18.36 1.19
N PRO A 72 -0.15 -18.08 2.48
CA PRO A 72 0.73 -16.98 2.86
C PRO A 72 2.12 -17.08 2.22
N TYR A 73 2.63 -18.29 2.05
CA TYR A 73 3.91 -18.54 1.40
C TYR A 73 3.88 -18.13 -0.08
N LEU A 74 2.86 -18.56 -0.83
CA LEU A 74 2.72 -18.20 -2.25
C LEU A 74 2.58 -16.68 -2.41
N VAL A 75 1.72 -16.04 -1.61
CA VAL A 75 1.54 -14.58 -1.63
C VAL A 75 2.87 -13.86 -1.35
N ALA A 76 3.66 -14.36 -0.40
CA ALA A 76 4.97 -13.79 -0.10
C ALA A 76 5.96 -13.95 -1.27
N GLU A 77 6.07 -15.16 -1.85
CA GLU A 77 7.01 -15.45 -2.95
C GLU A 77 6.71 -14.59 -4.19
N LEU A 78 5.44 -14.53 -4.58
CA LEU A 78 5.03 -13.73 -5.74
C LEU A 78 5.09 -12.22 -5.44
N GLY A 79 4.70 -11.81 -4.24
CA GLY A 79 4.83 -10.43 -3.79
C GLY A 79 6.27 -9.91 -3.79
N ILE A 80 7.24 -10.75 -3.38
CA ILE A 80 8.67 -10.44 -3.44
C ILE A 80 9.10 -10.15 -4.89
N GLU A 81 8.73 -11.01 -5.83
CA GLU A 81 9.14 -10.85 -7.22
C GLU A 81 8.45 -9.66 -7.90
N MET A 82 7.16 -9.42 -7.60
CA MET A 82 6.46 -8.22 -8.07
C MET A 82 7.17 -6.94 -7.59
N VAL A 83 7.49 -6.84 -6.31
CA VAL A 83 8.17 -5.66 -5.75
C VAL A 83 9.58 -5.49 -6.33
N ARG A 84 10.35 -6.58 -6.47
CA ARG A 84 11.67 -6.54 -7.12
C ARG A 84 11.60 -6.07 -8.57
N GLY A 85 10.54 -6.46 -9.29
CA GLY A 85 10.28 -5.98 -10.65
C GLY A 85 9.94 -4.49 -10.65
N MET A 86 8.92 -4.09 -9.92
CA MET A 86 8.45 -2.69 -9.87
C MET A 86 9.53 -1.71 -9.38
N GLN A 87 10.30 -2.10 -8.37
CA GLN A 87 11.36 -1.26 -7.79
C GLN A 87 12.72 -1.43 -8.47
N HIS A 88 12.79 -2.17 -9.58
CA HIS A 88 14.04 -2.36 -10.30
C HIS A 88 14.67 -1.02 -10.66
N ASN A 89 15.97 -0.84 -10.34
CA ASN A 89 16.68 0.43 -10.52
C ASN A 89 15.97 1.65 -9.89
N HIS A 90 15.20 1.45 -8.83
CA HIS A 90 14.44 2.50 -8.14
C HIS A 90 13.47 3.28 -9.05
N GLN A 91 12.95 2.64 -10.10
CA GLN A 91 12.07 3.33 -11.06
C GLN A 91 10.78 3.86 -10.43
N VAL A 92 10.14 3.11 -9.53
CA VAL A 92 9.00 3.55 -8.73
C VAL A 92 9.04 2.93 -7.33
N ALA A 93 8.27 3.47 -6.41
CA ALA A 93 8.00 2.83 -5.13
C ALA A 93 6.78 1.90 -5.25
N ALA A 94 6.93 0.62 -4.91
CA ALA A 94 5.82 -0.30 -4.73
C ALA A 94 5.17 -0.10 -3.36
N THR A 95 3.84 -0.28 -3.26
CA THR A 95 3.08 -0.14 -2.02
C THR A 95 2.33 -1.44 -1.74
N GLY A 96 2.84 -2.24 -0.81
CA GLY A 96 2.16 -3.47 -0.38
C GLY A 96 0.90 -3.15 0.42
N LYS A 97 -0.20 -3.84 0.10
CA LYS A 97 -1.51 -3.57 0.72
C LYS A 97 -2.33 -4.84 0.93
N HIS A 98 -3.26 -4.86 1.88
CA HIS A 98 -3.59 -3.84 2.87
C HIS A 98 -3.14 -4.31 4.27
N PHE A 99 -2.27 -3.55 4.89
CA PHE A 99 -1.73 -3.92 6.20
C PHE A 99 -2.70 -3.49 7.31
N VAL A 100 -3.37 -4.40 8.05
CA VAL A 100 -3.21 -5.85 8.14
C VAL A 100 -4.56 -6.54 8.40
N ALA A 101 -4.66 -7.82 8.02
CA ALA A 101 -5.81 -8.68 8.29
C ALA A 101 -7.15 -8.20 7.69
N TYR A 102 -7.09 -7.51 6.54
CA TYR A 102 -8.26 -6.99 5.86
C TYR A 102 -9.06 -8.08 5.11
N SER A 103 -8.39 -9.09 4.57
CA SER A 103 -9.00 -10.20 3.84
C SER A 103 -9.65 -11.22 4.80
N ASN A 104 -10.84 -10.91 5.26
CA ASN A 104 -11.60 -11.76 6.18
C ASN A 104 -13.07 -11.87 5.74
N ASN A 105 -13.77 -12.85 6.28
CA ASN A 105 -15.16 -13.16 5.94
C ASN A 105 -16.20 -12.39 6.77
N LYS A 106 -15.78 -11.57 7.72
CA LYS A 106 -16.67 -10.85 8.61
C LYS A 106 -17.28 -9.63 7.95
N GLY A 107 -16.68 -9.13 6.87
CA GLY A 107 -17.17 -7.98 6.16
C GLY A 107 -16.86 -7.99 4.68
N ALA A 108 -17.82 -7.58 3.88
CA ALA A 108 -17.61 -7.26 2.48
C ALA A 108 -17.01 -5.84 2.36
N ARG A 109 -16.25 -5.61 1.27
CA ARG A 109 -15.66 -4.31 0.98
C ARG A 109 -16.66 -3.16 1.12
N GLU A 110 -17.85 -3.29 0.53
CA GLU A 110 -18.78 -2.18 0.36
C GLU A 110 -19.66 -1.89 1.57
N GLY A 111 -19.90 -2.63 2.47
CA GLY A 111 -20.79 -2.34 3.60
C GLY A 111 -20.08 -2.27 4.93
N MET A 112 -19.07 -3.08 5.10
CA MET A 112 -18.47 -3.40 6.38
C MET A 112 -16.94 -3.31 6.32
N ALA A 113 -16.41 -2.24 5.72
CA ALA A 113 -14.95 -2.03 5.61
C ALA A 113 -14.23 -1.97 6.98
N ARG A 114 -14.97 -1.72 8.05
CA ARG A 114 -14.51 -1.58 9.44
C ARG A 114 -14.74 -2.81 10.32
N VAL A 115 -14.58 -3.98 9.80
CA VAL A 115 -14.90 -5.20 10.56
C VAL A 115 -13.66 -5.76 11.22
N ASP A 116 -13.75 -5.98 12.54
CA ASP A 116 -12.77 -6.77 13.28
C ASP A 116 -12.75 -8.21 12.74
N PRO A 117 -11.61 -8.72 12.26
CA PRO A 117 -11.49 -10.08 11.74
C PRO A 117 -11.75 -11.15 12.81
N GLN A 118 -11.68 -10.81 14.10
CA GLN A 118 -11.81 -11.72 15.24
C GLN A 118 -10.87 -12.93 15.14
N MET A 119 -9.65 -12.67 14.76
CA MET A 119 -8.59 -13.65 14.63
C MET A 119 -7.68 -13.62 15.85
N SER A 120 -7.14 -14.78 16.21
CA SER A 120 -6.12 -14.82 17.26
C SER A 120 -4.84 -14.08 16.81
N PRO A 121 -4.03 -13.53 17.75
CA PRO A 121 -2.75 -12.92 17.39
C PRO A 121 -1.82 -13.87 16.61
N ARG A 122 -1.84 -15.17 16.94
CA ARG A 122 -1.08 -16.18 16.22
C ARG A 122 -1.52 -16.30 14.76
N GLU A 123 -2.82 -16.31 14.50
CA GLU A 123 -3.35 -16.42 13.16
C GLU A 123 -2.99 -15.20 12.31
N VAL A 124 -3.13 -13.98 12.88
CA VAL A 124 -2.72 -12.74 12.19
C VAL A 124 -1.23 -12.79 11.84
N GLU A 125 -0.36 -13.22 12.77
CA GLU A 125 1.07 -13.32 12.51
C GLU A 125 1.43 -14.34 11.44
N MET A 126 0.85 -15.54 11.51
CA MET A 126 1.24 -16.64 10.62
C MET A 126 0.66 -16.50 9.22
N ILE A 127 -0.46 -15.80 9.07
CA ILE A 127 -1.18 -15.71 7.80
C ILE A 127 -1.04 -14.30 7.22
N HIS A 128 -1.46 -13.27 7.92
CA HIS A 128 -1.64 -11.93 7.37
C HIS A 128 -0.39 -11.04 7.49
N VAL A 129 0.40 -11.17 8.55
CA VAL A 129 1.67 -10.43 8.71
C VAL A 129 2.80 -11.08 7.90
N TYR A 130 2.77 -12.40 7.75
CA TYR A 130 3.84 -13.16 7.11
C TYR A 130 4.24 -12.66 5.72
N PRO A 131 3.33 -12.41 4.76
CA PRO A 131 3.70 -11.88 3.44
C PRO A 131 4.39 -10.51 3.53
N PHE A 132 3.86 -9.60 4.32
CA PHE A 132 4.45 -8.26 4.50
C PHE A 132 5.86 -8.35 5.07
N LYS A 133 6.06 -9.16 6.11
CA LYS A 133 7.36 -9.36 6.74
C LYS A 133 8.40 -9.88 5.75
N ARG A 134 8.02 -10.85 4.91
CA ARG A 134 8.89 -11.40 3.88
C ARG A 134 9.23 -10.37 2.80
N VAL A 135 8.22 -9.69 2.26
CA VAL A 135 8.39 -8.70 1.19
C VAL A 135 9.21 -7.49 1.66
N ILE A 136 8.98 -6.99 2.88
CA ILE A 136 9.79 -5.92 3.47
C ILE A 136 11.26 -6.34 3.57
N LYS A 137 11.52 -7.52 4.12
CA LYS A 137 12.87 -8.00 4.38
C LYS A 137 13.63 -8.37 3.11
N GLU A 138 12.97 -9.00 2.14
CA GLU A 138 13.62 -9.65 1.00
C GLU A 138 13.57 -8.83 -0.29
N ALA A 139 12.60 -7.93 -0.43
CA ALA A 139 12.46 -7.06 -1.59
C ALA A 139 12.62 -5.56 -1.29
N GLY A 140 12.78 -5.18 -0.02
CA GLY A 140 12.98 -3.78 0.36
C GLY A 140 11.78 -2.90 0.03
N LEU A 141 10.56 -3.36 0.35
CA LEU A 141 9.31 -2.64 0.06
C LEU A 141 9.36 -1.19 0.56
N LEU A 142 9.02 -0.23 -0.31
CA LEU A 142 9.13 1.21 -0.04
C LEU A 142 7.83 1.86 0.44
N GLY A 143 6.68 1.27 0.19
CA GLY A 143 5.38 1.75 0.65
C GLY A 143 4.54 0.65 1.28
N VAL A 144 3.73 0.99 2.27
CA VAL A 144 2.70 0.13 2.87
C VAL A 144 1.42 0.91 2.97
N MET A 145 0.29 0.32 2.55
CA MET A 145 -1.04 0.91 2.74
C MET A 145 -1.72 0.26 3.94
N SER A 146 -2.16 1.09 4.89
CA SER A 146 -2.94 0.62 6.05
C SER A 146 -4.35 0.20 5.63
N SER A 147 -4.89 -0.82 6.27
CA SER A 147 -6.20 -1.37 5.95
C SER A 147 -7.35 -0.63 6.63
N TYR A 148 -8.58 -0.88 6.16
CA TYR A 148 -9.81 -0.26 6.68
C TYR A 148 -10.32 -0.82 8.00
N ASN A 149 -10.00 -2.08 8.31
CA ASN A 149 -10.56 -2.79 9.44
C ASN A 149 -9.96 -2.34 10.77
N ASP A 150 -10.62 -2.70 11.82
CA ASP A 150 -10.05 -2.70 13.17
C ASP A 150 -9.48 -4.09 13.52
N TYR A 151 -8.74 -4.15 14.60
CA TYR A 151 -8.28 -5.37 15.22
C TYR A 151 -8.38 -5.21 16.74
N ASP A 152 -9.13 -6.09 17.37
CA ASP A 152 -9.43 -6.03 18.80
C ASP A 152 -9.99 -4.65 19.24
N GLY A 153 -10.92 -4.12 18.42
CA GLY A 153 -11.59 -2.84 18.65
C GLY A 153 -10.77 -1.59 18.33
N VAL A 154 -9.53 -1.73 17.86
CA VAL A 154 -8.66 -0.60 17.48
C VAL A 154 -8.50 -0.55 15.96
N PRO A 155 -8.96 0.53 15.28
CA PRO A 155 -8.74 0.68 13.84
C PRO A 155 -7.27 0.64 13.49
N ILE A 156 -6.89 -0.15 12.48
CA ILE A 156 -5.48 -0.25 12.03
C ILE A 156 -4.93 1.14 11.70
N GLN A 157 -5.74 1.99 11.05
CA GLN A 157 -5.37 3.35 10.67
C GLN A 157 -4.95 4.23 11.86
N GLY A 158 -5.47 4.01 13.06
CA GLY A 158 -5.14 4.74 14.30
C GLY A 158 -4.27 3.95 15.28
N SER A 159 -3.77 2.79 14.88
CA SER A 159 -3.05 1.88 15.77
C SER A 159 -1.53 2.11 15.77
N TYR A 160 -1.03 2.75 16.82
CA TYR A 160 0.43 2.89 17.05
C TYR A 160 1.11 1.51 17.11
N TYR A 161 0.45 0.53 17.71
CA TYR A 161 0.98 -0.83 17.80
C TYR A 161 1.25 -1.40 16.39
N TRP A 162 0.27 -1.36 15.48
CA TRP A 162 0.44 -1.93 14.14
C TRP A 162 1.37 -1.12 13.25
N LEU A 163 1.17 0.21 13.18
CA LEU A 163 1.89 1.04 12.20
C LEU A 163 3.29 1.46 12.66
N THR A 164 3.53 1.52 13.98
CA THR A 164 4.83 1.91 14.52
C THR A 164 5.55 0.75 15.19
N THR A 165 4.98 0.15 16.22
CA THR A 165 5.69 -0.92 16.99
C THR A 165 5.97 -2.13 16.11
N ARG A 166 4.94 -2.70 15.47
CA ARG A 166 5.09 -3.89 14.64
C ARG A 166 5.78 -3.60 13.31
N LEU A 167 5.19 -2.69 12.51
CA LEU A 167 5.67 -2.46 11.15
C LEU A 167 7.07 -1.84 11.13
N ARG A 168 7.30 -0.75 11.86
CA ARG A 168 8.58 -0.04 11.86
C ARG A 168 9.60 -0.63 12.83
N GLY A 169 9.17 -0.92 14.06
CA GLY A 169 10.04 -1.42 15.12
C GLY A 169 10.49 -2.86 14.87
N GLU A 170 9.55 -3.79 14.80
CA GLU A 170 9.87 -5.21 14.78
C GLU A 170 10.12 -5.76 13.37
N MET A 171 9.38 -5.29 12.35
CA MET A 171 9.60 -5.71 10.95
C MET A 171 10.69 -4.89 10.24
N GLY A 172 11.15 -3.80 10.85
CA GLY A 172 12.22 -2.96 10.32
C GLY A 172 11.85 -2.14 9.07
N PHE A 173 10.56 -1.87 8.84
CA PHE A 173 10.09 -1.10 7.70
C PHE A 173 10.59 0.36 7.75
N ARG A 174 11.16 0.84 6.65
CA ARG A 174 11.77 2.17 6.54
C ARG A 174 11.13 3.07 5.49
N GLY A 175 10.07 2.60 4.84
CA GLY A 175 9.33 3.36 3.83
C GLY A 175 8.21 4.22 4.42
N TYR A 176 7.31 4.68 3.54
CA TYR A 176 6.13 5.43 3.95
C TYR A 176 4.91 4.53 4.18
N VAL A 177 4.05 4.97 5.08
CA VAL A 177 2.71 4.42 5.27
C VAL A 177 1.69 5.37 4.65
N VAL A 178 0.86 4.86 3.74
CA VAL A 178 -0.28 5.58 3.18
C VAL A 178 -1.58 4.99 3.70
N SER A 179 -2.59 5.81 3.93
CA SER A 179 -3.92 5.30 4.25
C SER A 179 -4.60 4.70 3.03
N ASP A 180 -5.51 3.75 3.21
CA ASP A 180 -6.48 3.46 2.17
C ASP A 180 -7.42 4.67 1.99
N SER A 181 -8.20 4.69 0.90
CA SER A 181 -9.03 5.84 0.51
C SER A 181 -10.04 6.21 1.61
N ASP A 182 -9.97 7.45 2.07
CA ASP A 182 -10.80 7.99 3.16
C ASP A 182 -10.70 7.23 4.51
N ALA A 183 -9.70 6.35 4.72
CA ALA A 183 -9.57 5.57 5.94
C ALA A 183 -9.32 6.44 7.19
N VAL A 184 -8.68 7.61 7.03
CA VAL A 184 -8.53 8.59 8.13
C VAL A 184 -9.90 9.11 8.58
N GLU A 185 -10.76 9.46 7.63
CA GLU A 185 -12.13 9.90 7.89
C GLU A 185 -12.97 8.82 8.60
N TYR A 186 -12.69 7.55 8.30
CA TYR A 186 -13.42 6.45 8.90
C TYR A 186 -13.22 6.34 10.41
N LEU A 187 -12.13 6.88 10.95
CA LEU A 187 -11.95 6.92 12.41
C LEU A 187 -13.09 7.66 13.13
N TYR A 188 -13.64 8.71 12.52
CA TYR A 188 -14.80 9.41 13.11
C TYR A 188 -16.12 9.04 12.45
N THR A 189 -16.17 8.74 11.14
CA THR A 189 -17.45 8.50 10.45
C THR A 189 -17.95 7.06 10.54
N LYS A 190 -17.06 6.08 10.73
CA LYS A 190 -17.42 4.66 10.77
C LYS A 190 -16.99 3.96 12.05
N HIS A 191 -15.75 4.11 12.49
CA HIS A 191 -15.25 3.46 13.72
C HIS A 191 -15.72 4.15 15.00
N GLY A 192 -15.92 5.48 14.95
CA GLY A 192 -16.33 6.26 16.10
C GLY A 192 -15.23 6.41 17.19
N THR A 193 -13.97 6.16 16.85
CA THR A 193 -12.83 6.30 17.77
C THR A 193 -12.30 7.73 17.83
N ALA A 194 -12.61 8.56 16.84
CA ALA A 194 -12.33 9.99 16.83
C ALA A 194 -13.66 10.77 16.86
N LYS A 195 -13.68 11.90 17.56
CA LYS A 195 -14.88 12.76 17.66
C LYS A 195 -15.11 13.62 16.42
N ASP A 196 -14.03 13.93 15.69
CA ASP A 196 -14.02 14.81 14.52
C ASP A 196 -12.78 14.51 13.64
N MET A 197 -12.66 15.21 12.50
CA MET A 197 -11.54 15.07 11.58
C MET A 197 -10.21 15.46 12.22
N LYS A 198 -10.17 16.48 13.08
CA LYS A 198 -8.94 16.90 13.75
C LYS A 198 -8.37 15.79 14.64
N GLU A 199 -9.24 15.15 15.41
CA GLU A 199 -8.86 14.01 16.24
C GLU A 199 -8.46 12.79 15.39
N ALA A 200 -9.15 12.53 14.26
CA ALA A 200 -8.78 11.48 13.33
C ALA A 200 -7.39 11.69 12.72
N VAL A 201 -7.05 12.93 12.36
CA VAL A 201 -5.71 13.32 11.89
C VAL A 201 -4.68 13.07 12.97
N ARG A 202 -4.93 13.51 14.22
CA ARG A 202 -4.02 13.29 15.34
C ARG A 202 -3.72 11.82 15.53
N GLN A 203 -4.76 10.99 15.68
CA GLN A 203 -4.62 9.54 15.90
C GLN A 203 -3.81 8.87 14.77
N SER A 204 -4.12 9.21 13.51
CA SER A 204 -3.45 8.61 12.35
C SER A 204 -1.96 8.98 12.28
N VAL A 205 -1.62 10.25 12.48
CA VAL A 205 -0.23 10.73 12.39
C VAL A 205 0.60 10.20 13.57
N GLU A 206 0.07 10.19 14.77
CA GLU A 206 0.72 9.58 15.94
C GLU A 206 0.93 8.08 15.73
N ALA A 207 -0.06 7.38 15.16
CA ALA A 207 0.05 5.96 14.87
C ALA A 207 1.17 5.60 13.90
N GLY A 208 1.53 6.51 12.98
CA GLY A 208 2.61 6.24 12.03
C GLY A 208 2.29 6.55 10.57
N LEU A 209 1.13 7.15 10.27
CA LEU A 209 0.73 7.53 8.92
C LEU A 209 1.62 8.65 8.37
N ASN A 210 2.09 8.50 7.13
CA ASN A 210 2.84 9.51 6.40
C ASN A 210 1.99 10.23 5.34
N VAL A 211 1.09 9.51 4.66
CA VAL A 211 0.33 10.01 3.51
C VAL A 211 -1.15 9.65 3.66
N ARG A 212 -2.03 10.64 3.58
CA ARG A 212 -3.46 10.40 3.47
C ARG A 212 -3.85 10.19 2.01
N CYS A 213 -4.52 9.09 1.70
CA CYS A 213 -5.16 8.86 0.41
C CYS A 213 -6.63 9.30 0.48
N THR A 214 -7.04 10.19 -0.43
CA THR A 214 -8.42 10.71 -0.49
C THR A 214 -8.66 11.44 -1.80
N PHE A 215 -9.93 11.58 -2.17
CA PHE A 215 -10.39 12.44 -3.27
C PHE A 215 -10.90 13.81 -2.78
N ARG A 216 -10.78 14.11 -1.48
CA ARG A 216 -11.20 15.37 -0.87
C ARG A 216 -10.09 16.41 -0.93
N SER A 217 -10.45 17.68 -0.65
CA SER A 217 -9.46 18.76 -0.54
C SER A 217 -8.36 18.42 0.47
N PRO A 218 -7.07 18.68 0.14
CA PRO A 218 -5.97 18.57 1.09
C PRO A 218 -6.18 19.39 2.36
N ASP A 219 -6.88 20.52 2.28
CA ASP A 219 -7.14 21.42 3.42
C ASP A 219 -7.84 20.72 4.58
N SER A 220 -8.71 19.75 4.29
CA SER A 220 -9.40 18.98 5.32
C SER A 220 -8.46 18.15 6.21
N TYR A 221 -7.19 17.99 5.80
CA TYR A 221 -6.15 17.30 6.54
C TYR A 221 -5.05 18.26 7.01
N VAL A 222 -4.59 19.14 6.12
CA VAL A 222 -3.45 20.03 6.37
C VAL A 222 -3.80 21.09 7.42
N LEU A 223 -5.00 21.67 7.36
CA LEU A 223 -5.40 22.71 8.33
C LEU A 223 -5.53 22.15 9.75
N PRO A 224 -6.27 21.05 10.00
CA PRO A 224 -6.28 20.40 11.31
C PRO A 224 -4.88 20.02 11.82
N LEU A 225 -3.99 19.54 10.94
CA LEU A 225 -2.63 19.19 11.31
C LEU A 225 -1.82 20.40 11.80
N ARG A 226 -1.92 21.53 11.10
CA ARG A 226 -1.27 22.79 11.50
C ARG A 226 -1.80 23.32 12.82
N GLU A 227 -3.11 23.24 13.04
CA GLU A 227 -3.73 23.63 14.30
C GLU A 227 -3.24 22.75 15.45
N LEU A 228 -3.18 21.43 15.27
CA LEU A 228 -2.68 20.50 16.29
C LEU A 228 -1.26 20.85 16.73
N VAL A 229 -0.37 21.16 15.78
CA VAL A 229 1.01 21.58 16.11
C VAL A 229 1.00 22.92 16.86
N LYS A 230 0.24 23.91 16.38
CA LYS A 230 0.15 25.25 17.02
C LYS A 230 -0.38 25.19 18.44
N GLU A 231 -1.32 24.30 18.72
CA GLU A 231 -1.94 24.12 20.03
C GLU A 231 -1.15 23.18 20.96
N GLY A 232 -0.06 22.58 20.48
CA GLY A 232 0.75 21.61 21.22
C GLY A 232 0.09 20.24 21.35
N GLY A 233 -0.97 19.95 20.59
CA GLY A 233 -1.64 18.66 20.53
C GLY A 233 -0.89 17.60 19.70
N LEU A 234 0.10 18.02 18.92
CA LEU A 234 1.01 17.15 18.16
C LEU A 234 2.38 17.82 18.10
N SER A 235 3.46 17.09 18.36
CA SER A 235 4.81 17.66 18.30
C SER A 235 5.34 17.77 16.88
N GLU A 236 6.17 18.79 16.60
CA GLU A 236 6.87 18.92 15.32
C GLU A 236 7.79 17.72 15.03
N GLU A 237 8.34 17.09 16.06
CA GLU A 237 9.19 15.93 15.90
C GLU A 237 8.45 14.75 15.24
N VAL A 238 7.20 14.51 15.65
CA VAL A 238 6.36 13.51 15.01
C VAL A 238 6.15 13.84 13.52
N ILE A 239 5.88 15.11 13.18
CA ILE A 239 5.76 15.53 11.78
C ILE A 239 7.07 15.33 11.03
N ASN A 240 8.19 15.71 11.60
CA ASN A 240 9.50 15.54 10.99
C ASN A 240 9.82 14.07 10.70
N ASP A 241 9.43 13.15 11.60
CA ASP A 241 9.59 11.73 11.37
C ASP A 241 8.74 11.24 10.17
N ARG A 242 7.48 11.68 10.08
CA ARG A 242 6.62 11.34 8.94
C ARG A 242 7.20 11.86 7.62
N VAL A 243 7.66 13.11 7.61
CA VAL A 243 8.27 13.75 6.44
C VAL A 243 9.59 13.07 6.06
N ARG A 244 10.43 12.71 7.02
CA ARG A 244 11.71 12.02 6.79
C ARG A 244 11.55 10.70 6.03
N ASP A 245 10.53 9.92 6.35
CA ASP A 245 10.25 8.67 5.64
C ASP A 245 9.86 8.91 4.18
N ILE A 246 9.02 9.92 3.92
CA ILE A 246 8.62 10.31 2.56
C ILE A 246 9.84 10.80 1.77
N LEU A 247 10.64 11.70 2.36
CA LEU A 247 11.83 12.25 1.71
C LEU A 247 12.83 11.15 1.37
N ARG A 248 13.05 10.19 2.26
CA ARG A 248 13.92 9.03 1.99
C ARG A 248 13.49 8.30 0.72
N VAL A 249 12.20 8.03 0.56
CA VAL A 249 11.69 7.34 -0.64
C VAL A 249 11.84 8.23 -1.88
N LYS A 250 11.53 9.53 -1.77
CA LYS A 250 11.73 10.49 -2.88
C LYS A 250 13.18 10.55 -3.35
N PHE A 251 14.15 10.53 -2.43
CA PHE A 251 15.58 10.45 -2.78
C PHE A 251 15.91 9.12 -3.49
N LEU A 252 15.42 8.00 -2.96
CA LEU A 252 15.68 6.68 -3.55
C LEU A 252 15.16 6.56 -4.99
N VAL A 253 13.98 7.10 -5.27
CA VAL A 253 13.40 7.06 -6.64
C VAL A 253 13.85 8.24 -7.52
N GLY A 254 14.86 9.00 -7.09
CA GLY A 254 15.54 10.04 -7.90
C GLY A 254 14.72 11.31 -8.16
N LEU A 255 13.68 11.62 -7.34
CA LEU A 255 12.81 12.77 -7.59
C LEU A 255 13.48 14.14 -7.35
N PHE A 256 14.65 14.18 -6.73
CA PHE A 256 15.42 15.41 -6.56
C PHE A 256 16.39 15.64 -7.73
N ASP A 257 16.75 14.58 -8.47
CA ASP A 257 17.61 14.65 -9.64
C ASP A 257 16.81 14.83 -10.93
N THR A 258 15.70 14.08 -11.06
CA THR A 258 14.79 14.11 -12.22
C THR A 258 13.33 14.19 -11.74
N PRO A 259 12.85 15.39 -11.32
CA PRO A 259 11.53 15.53 -10.71
C PRO A 259 10.37 15.35 -11.68
N TYR A 260 10.59 15.54 -12.98
CA TYR A 260 9.57 15.47 -14.01
C TYR A 260 9.94 14.47 -15.11
N GLN A 261 8.95 13.72 -15.57
CA GLN A 261 9.08 12.98 -16.83
C GLN A 261 8.76 13.92 -17.99
N THR A 262 9.71 14.08 -18.90
CA THR A 262 9.61 14.99 -20.05
C THR A 262 9.65 14.27 -21.39
N ASP A 263 9.96 12.99 -21.42
CA ASP A 263 9.99 12.18 -22.64
C ASP A 263 8.62 11.59 -22.96
N LEU A 264 7.73 12.44 -23.50
CA LEU A 264 6.37 12.03 -23.88
C LEU A 264 6.36 10.99 -24.99
N LYS A 265 7.30 11.08 -25.95
CA LYS A 265 7.40 10.12 -27.05
C LYS A 265 7.84 8.75 -26.52
N GLY A 266 8.85 8.71 -25.67
CA GLY A 266 9.28 7.47 -25.02
C GLY A 266 8.21 6.84 -24.15
N ALA A 267 7.35 7.66 -23.51
CA ALA A 267 6.20 7.17 -22.76
C ALA A 267 5.17 6.47 -23.65
N ASP A 268 4.83 7.09 -24.81
CA ASP A 268 3.92 6.50 -25.79
C ASP A 268 4.47 5.19 -26.39
N GLU A 269 5.77 5.16 -26.69
CA GLU A 269 6.42 3.97 -27.22
C GLU A 269 6.52 2.84 -26.17
N GLU A 270 6.62 3.18 -24.88
CA GLU A 270 6.72 2.18 -23.81
C GLU A 270 5.40 1.44 -23.59
N VAL A 271 4.27 2.15 -23.54
CA VAL A 271 2.96 1.55 -23.26
C VAL A 271 2.38 0.75 -24.44
N GLU A 272 2.95 0.85 -25.64
CA GLU A 272 2.49 0.11 -26.84
C GLU A 272 3.44 -1.01 -27.26
N LYS A 273 4.38 -1.40 -26.40
CA LYS A 273 5.31 -2.46 -26.74
C LYS A 273 4.62 -3.81 -26.83
N LYS A 274 4.71 -4.45 -27.99
CA LYS A 274 4.18 -5.81 -28.21
C LYS A 274 4.77 -6.84 -27.24
N GLU A 275 6.04 -6.67 -26.86
CA GLU A 275 6.71 -7.51 -25.88
C GLU A 275 6.03 -7.46 -24.49
N ASN A 276 5.45 -6.33 -24.11
CA ASN A 276 4.69 -6.21 -22.87
C ASN A 276 3.36 -6.97 -22.97
N GLU A 277 2.67 -6.89 -24.12
CA GLU A 277 1.44 -7.64 -24.39
C GLU A 277 1.67 -9.16 -24.40
N GLU A 278 2.80 -9.62 -24.96
CA GLU A 278 3.19 -11.04 -24.98
C GLU A 278 3.37 -11.61 -23.56
N VAL A 279 3.80 -10.80 -22.61
CA VAL A 279 3.92 -11.21 -21.20
C VAL A 279 2.55 -11.28 -20.52
N ALA A 280 1.56 -10.51 -21.01
CA ALA A 280 0.20 -10.49 -20.46
C ALA A 280 -0.69 -11.64 -20.95
N LEU A 281 -0.34 -12.29 -22.08
CA LEU A 281 -1.04 -13.43 -22.68
C LEU A 281 -0.58 -14.77 -22.09
#